data_d2342467f21e99a4ff6643c3c637ce28
#
_entry.id   d2342467f21e99a4ff6643c3c637ce28
#
_cell.length_a   1.000
_cell.length_b   1.000
_cell.length_c   1.000
_cell.angle_alpha   90.00
_cell.angle_beta   90.00
_cell.angle_gamma   90.00
#
_symmetry.space_group_name_H-M   'P 1'
#
loop_
_entity.id
_entity.type
_entity.pdbx_description
1 polymer ?
#
loop_
_entity_poly.entity_id
_entity_poly.type
_entity_poly.pdbx_seq_one_letter_code
_entity_poly.pdbx_strand_id
1 'polypeptide(L)'
;MINNERLSGILLHPTSLPSPYGIGDLGDEAYAFIDFLARAGQHLWQVLPLTHTGFGDSPYQSFSAFAGQPLLIDPRHLIRLGLIGGWELTDCPIADPSHVDYGQVIPWKEKVLALAYSRFPQKRHEIPGIDQSFQEFCESSRYWLDDYALFMACKKLHHGADWLHWPDEYRCPTLEFKAGLFKSMHEDIEYYRFIQFLFFDEWKRIKKYANDHGIRIIGDIPIFVSMDSADVWANQHLFQLDSKGYPTRVAGVPPDYFSATGQLWGNPLYNWEAHEAEHFSWWISRIRAQLHNLDILRVDHFRGFEAFWSIPYGEPTAVNGEWVKAPGHALFSAVRDAFEENLPIIAEDLGVITPEVEALRDEFGLPGMKVLQFAFDSLDEGSYLPHRYTSPVCVCYTGTHDNDTTRSWYQTLRPECRDKVRRYTHCSNDTHFPLDLIGTALASVAAYAIFPLQDVLCVGAEGRMNTPGIGAGNWSWRYQQSALKGELADELRGMTILYGRY
;
A
#
# COMPACT_ATOMS: atom_id res chain seq x y z
N MET A 1 -5.71 -16.79 -10.85
CA MET A 1 -6.74 -16.19 -11.75
C MET A 1 -7.90 -15.69 -10.90
N ILE A 2 -8.43 -14.50 -11.18
CA ILE A 2 -9.75 -14.10 -10.68
C ILE A 2 -10.73 -15.08 -11.30
N ASN A 3 -11.13 -16.10 -10.53
CA ASN A 3 -12.15 -17.04 -10.97
C ASN A 3 -13.45 -16.26 -11.26
N ASN A 4 -14.37 -16.82 -12.04
CA ASN A 4 -15.66 -16.23 -12.44
C ASN A 4 -16.55 -15.74 -11.26
N GLU A 5 -15.96 -15.43 -10.14
CA GLU A 5 -16.60 -14.90 -8.94
C GLU A 5 -16.86 -13.41 -9.12
N ARG A 6 -18.06 -13.00 -8.77
CA ARG A 6 -18.47 -11.60 -8.72
C ARG A 6 -18.45 -11.13 -7.27
N LEU A 7 -17.39 -10.44 -6.85
CA LEU A 7 -17.22 -10.00 -5.48
C LEU A 7 -17.21 -8.48 -5.38
N SER A 8 -17.47 -7.98 -4.18
CA SER A 8 -17.29 -6.56 -3.84
C SER A 8 -16.48 -6.39 -2.57
N GLY A 9 -15.93 -5.18 -2.38
CA GLY A 9 -15.14 -4.86 -1.24
C GLY A 9 -14.89 -3.38 -1.02
N ILE A 10 -14.24 -3.09 0.10
CA ILE A 10 -13.95 -1.72 0.53
C ILE A 10 -12.44 -1.50 0.52
N LEU A 11 -12.04 -0.34 -0.03
CA LEU A 11 -10.70 0.21 0.09
C LEU A 11 -10.61 1.04 1.38
N LEU A 12 -9.78 0.60 2.32
CA LEU A 12 -9.47 1.32 3.55
C LEU A 12 -8.07 0.94 4.05
N HIS A 13 -7.19 1.93 4.18
CA HIS A 13 -5.89 1.69 4.81
C HIS A 13 -6.02 1.61 6.34
N PRO A 14 -5.31 0.69 7.04
CA PRO A 14 -5.44 0.53 8.49
C PRO A 14 -5.16 1.79 9.32
N THR A 15 -4.33 2.73 8.83
CA THR A 15 -4.11 4.02 9.50
C THR A 15 -5.39 4.84 9.69
N SER A 16 -6.42 4.60 8.88
CA SER A 16 -7.73 5.26 8.94
C SER A 16 -8.70 4.66 9.96
N LEU A 17 -8.34 3.56 10.63
CA LEU A 17 -9.16 2.94 11.68
C LEU A 17 -9.27 3.87 12.91
N PRO A 18 -10.38 3.81 13.66
CA PRO A 18 -10.68 4.76 14.77
C PRO A 18 -10.00 4.35 16.09
N SER A 19 -8.77 3.87 16.05
CA SER A 19 -8.00 3.53 17.26
C SER A 19 -7.85 4.73 18.20
N PRO A 20 -7.83 4.54 19.53
CA PRO A 20 -7.66 5.61 20.50
C PRO A 20 -6.22 6.16 20.58
N TYR A 21 -5.30 5.64 19.78
CA TYR A 21 -3.87 5.96 19.87
C TYR A 21 -3.36 6.91 18.77
N GLY A 22 -4.22 7.82 18.28
CA GLY A 22 -3.84 8.87 17.34
C GLY A 22 -3.68 8.43 15.89
N ILE A 23 -3.59 7.14 15.63
CA ILE A 23 -3.50 6.49 14.31
C ILE A 23 -4.23 5.14 14.38
N GLY A 24 -4.79 4.68 13.28
CA GLY A 24 -5.34 3.33 13.22
C GLY A 24 -4.27 2.26 13.45
N ASP A 25 -4.65 1.16 14.08
CA ASP A 25 -3.75 0.05 14.39
C ASP A 25 -4.43 -1.32 14.17
N LEU A 26 -3.67 -2.40 14.38
CA LEU A 26 -4.11 -3.79 14.17
C LEU A 26 -4.82 -4.37 15.41
N GLY A 27 -5.43 -3.50 16.22
CA GLY A 27 -6.19 -3.85 17.41
C GLY A 27 -7.68 -4.09 17.15
N ASP A 28 -8.49 -3.89 18.20
CA ASP A 28 -9.92 -4.23 18.23
C ASP A 28 -10.72 -3.55 17.11
N GLU A 29 -10.32 -2.36 16.66
CA GLU A 29 -10.98 -1.60 15.60
C GLU A 29 -10.78 -2.25 14.23
N ALA A 30 -9.66 -2.96 14.00
CA ALA A 30 -9.43 -3.73 12.77
C ALA A 30 -10.35 -4.97 12.73
N TYR A 31 -10.53 -5.66 13.85
CA TYR A 31 -11.49 -6.76 13.96
C TYR A 31 -12.93 -6.28 13.76
N ALA A 32 -13.30 -5.16 14.39
CA ALA A 32 -14.63 -4.55 14.22
C ALA A 32 -14.91 -4.13 12.76
N PHE A 33 -13.88 -3.68 12.03
CA PHE A 33 -14.02 -3.37 10.61
C PHE A 33 -14.26 -4.65 9.77
N ILE A 34 -13.58 -5.74 10.08
CA ILE A 34 -13.81 -7.05 9.44
C ILE A 34 -15.24 -7.53 9.70
N ASP A 35 -15.74 -7.40 10.94
CA ASP A 35 -17.12 -7.73 11.29
C ASP A 35 -18.13 -6.89 10.50
N PHE A 36 -17.84 -5.59 10.31
CA PHE A 36 -18.65 -4.72 9.47
C PHE A 36 -18.66 -5.19 8.02
N LEU A 37 -17.50 -5.55 7.45
CA LEU A 37 -17.41 -6.08 6.08
C LEU A 37 -18.25 -7.35 5.92
N ALA A 38 -18.12 -8.30 6.84
CA ALA A 38 -18.88 -9.54 6.82
C ALA A 38 -20.39 -9.29 6.89
N ARG A 39 -20.83 -8.41 7.81
CA ARG A 39 -22.25 -8.01 7.91
C ARG A 39 -22.75 -7.34 6.64
N ALA A 40 -21.91 -6.48 6.03
CA ALA A 40 -22.24 -5.76 4.80
C ALA A 40 -22.16 -6.64 3.53
N GLY A 41 -21.84 -7.95 3.66
CA GLY A 41 -21.72 -8.87 2.54
C GLY A 41 -20.53 -8.56 1.63
N GLN A 42 -19.48 -7.93 2.16
CA GLN A 42 -18.26 -7.63 1.43
C GLN A 42 -17.27 -8.78 1.58
N HIS A 43 -16.59 -9.13 0.49
CA HIS A 43 -15.63 -10.24 0.46
C HIS A 43 -14.19 -9.80 0.21
N LEU A 44 -13.97 -8.49 0.03
CA LEU A 44 -12.65 -7.93 -0.25
C LEU A 44 -12.39 -6.74 0.68
N TRP A 45 -11.21 -6.74 1.27
CA TRP A 45 -10.64 -5.58 1.95
C TRP A 45 -9.37 -5.17 1.22
N GLN A 46 -9.39 -4.03 0.53
CA GLN A 46 -8.20 -3.50 -0.09
C GLN A 46 -7.49 -2.52 0.85
N VAL A 47 -6.18 -2.73 1.04
CA VAL A 47 -5.28 -1.86 1.78
C VAL A 47 -4.24 -1.25 0.83
N LEU A 48 -3.63 -0.14 1.24
CA LEU A 48 -2.45 0.45 0.60
C LEU A 48 -1.18 -0.28 1.09
N PRO A 49 0.02 0.02 0.57
CA PRO A 49 1.24 -0.63 1.03
C PRO A 49 1.38 -0.57 2.56
N LEU A 50 1.57 -1.72 3.20
CA LEU A 50 1.69 -1.85 4.65
C LEU A 50 3.14 -1.71 5.13
N THR A 51 3.99 -1.14 4.31
CA THR A 51 5.43 -1.06 4.55
C THR A 51 5.80 0.13 5.44
N HIS A 52 6.96 0.04 6.09
CA HIS A 52 7.47 1.08 6.99
C HIS A 52 7.70 2.39 6.22
N THR A 53 6.83 3.38 6.43
CA THR A 53 6.84 4.65 5.70
C THR A 53 8.09 5.48 6.02
N GLY A 54 8.59 6.13 4.98
CA GLY A 54 9.69 7.06 5.05
C GLY A 54 9.22 8.52 4.90
N PHE A 55 9.62 9.15 3.80
CA PHE A 55 9.35 10.55 3.54
C PHE A 55 7.86 10.83 3.25
N GLY A 56 7.33 11.91 3.82
CA GLY A 56 6.01 12.46 3.53
C GLY A 56 4.83 11.61 4.00
N ASP A 57 5.05 10.71 4.97
CA ASP A 57 4.06 9.80 5.53
C ASP A 57 3.37 8.90 4.47
N SER A 58 3.90 8.88 3.24
CA SER A 58 3.35 8.14 2.11
C SER A 58 3.65 6.63 2.24
N PRO A 59 2.64 5.76 2.17
CA PRO A 59 2.86 4.32 2.15
C PRO A 59 3.64 3.83 0.92
N TYR A 60 3.73 4.67 -0.14
CA TYR A 60 4.49 4.38 -1.36
C TYR A 60 5.97 4.79 -1.27
N GLN A 61 6.36 5.52 -0.23
CA GLN A 61 7.74 5.91 0.06
C GLN A 61 8.19 5.20 1.34
N SER A 62 8.76 4.01 1.21
CA SER A 62 9.08 3.16 2.35
C SER A 62 10.56 2.90 2.51
N PHE A 63 10.99 2.65 3.75
CA PHE A 63 12.36 2.23 4.08
C PHE A 63 12.66 0.78 3.69
N SER A 64 11.65 0.01 3.31
CA SER A 64 11.81 -1.35 2.79
C SER A 64 10.58 -1.81 2.03
N ALA A 65 10.78 -2.58 0.96
CA ALA A 65 9.73 -3.25 0.21
C ALA A 65 9.14 -4.48 0.94
N PHE A 66 9.72 -4.88 2.06
CA PHE A 66 9.37 -6.07 2.83
C PHE A 66 8.87 -5.77 4.24
N ALA A 67 9.50 -4.80 4.92
CA ALA A 67 9.25 -4.52 6.33
C ALA A 67 7.87 -3.89 6.55
N GLY A 68 7.15 -4.38 7.57
CA GLY A 68 5.83 -3.85 7.95
C GLY A 68 5.92 -2.51 8.70
N GLN A 69 4.78 -1.79 8.71
CA GLN A 69 4.64 -0.46 9.31
C GLN A 69 4.53 -0.52 10.85
N PRO A 70 5.55 -0.10 11.60
CA PRO A 70 5.53 -0.19 13.07
C PRO A 70 4.42 0.65 13.72
N LEU A 71 3.96 1.72 13.05
CA LEU A 71 2.90 2.57 13.58
C LEU A 71 1.55 1.84 13.70
N LEU A 72 1.37 0.72 12.99
CA LEU A 72 0.16 -0.09 13.05
C LEU A 72 0.14 -1.08 14.22
N ILE A 73 1.25 -1.27 14.95
CA ILE A 73 1.30 -2.17 16.11
C ILE A 73 0.34 -1.65 17.19
N ASP A 74 -0.55 -2.52 17.71
CA ASP A 74 -1.52 -2.19 18.75
C ASP A 74 -0.84 -2.06 20.14
N PRO A 75 -0.83 -0.89 20.78
CA PRO A 75 -0.30 -0.75 22.14
C PRO A 75 -0.98 -1.65 23.18
N ARG A 76 -2.25 -2.02 23.00
CA ARG A 76 -2.97 -2.97 23.88
C ARG A 76 -2.38 -4.37 23.78
N HIS A 77 -1.84 -4.74 22.60
CA HIS A 77 -1.13 -6.01 22.47
C HIS A 77 0.12 -6.07 23.34
N LEU A 78 0.87 -4.97 23.42
CA LEU A 78 2.04 -4.86 24.31
C LEU A 78 1.65 -4.98 25.80
N ILE A 79 0.46 -4.45 26.17
CA ILE A 79 -0.09 -4.64 27.52
C ILE A 79 -0.44 -6.12 27.77
N ARG A 80 -1.11 -6.77 26.82
CA ARG A 80 -1.46 -8.22 26.90
C ARG A 80 -0.22 -9.10 27.03
N LEU A 81 0.88 -8.72 26.40
CA LEU A 81 2.18 -9.39 26.54
C LEU A 81 2.90 -9.05 27.89
N GLY A 82 2.37 -8.12 28.67
CA GLY A 82 2.98 -7.67 29.92
C GLY A 82 4.28 -6.87 29.72
N LEU A 83 4.53 -6.37 28.50
CA LEU A 83 5.72 -5.58 28.17
C LEU A 83 5.57 -4.11 28.61
N ILE A 84 4.34 -3.59 28.64
CA ILE A 84 4.03 -2.26 29.18
C ILE A 84 2.77 -2.31 30.05
N GLY A 85 2.55 -1.28 30.86
CA GLY A 85 1.31 -1.07 31.62
C GLY A 85 0.42 -0.01 30.96
N GLY A 86 -0.89 -0.07 31.18
CA GLY A 86 -1.83 0.90 30.61
C GLY A 86 -1.56 2.35 31.05
N TRP A 87 -0.97 2.57 32.22
CA TRP A 87 -0.57 3.89 32.70
C TRP A 87 0.59 4.52 31.88
N GLU A 88 1.30 3.73 31.10
CA GLU A 88 2.41 4.19 30.25
C GLU A 88 1.94 4.71 28.89
N LEU A 89 0.61 4.64 28.63
CA LEU A 89 -0.03 5.15 27.42
C LEU A 89 -0.81 6.45 27.64
N THR A 90 -0.76 7.03 28.86
CA THR A 90 -1.58 8.19 29.26
C THR A 90 -1.19 9.50 28.57
N ASP A 91 0.01 9.57 28.02
CA ASP A 91 0.53 10.73 27.27
C ASP A 91 0.34 10.59 25.75
N CYS A 92 -0.57 9.70 25.32
CA CYS A 92 -0.89 9.53 23.90
C CYS A 92 -1.43 10.84 23.29
N PRO A 93 -0.83 11.32 22.19
CA PRO A 93 -1.27 12.53 21.54
C PRO A 93 -2.56 12.28 20.75
N ILE A 94 -3.70 12.75 21.26
CA ILE A 94 -5.00 12.67 20.57
C ILE A 94 -5.52 14.10 20.45
N ALA A 95 -5.14 14.79 19.38
CA ALA A 95 -5.63 16.15 19.13
C ALA A 95 -6.91 16.14 18.27
N ASP A 96 -6.94 15.32 17.21
CA ASP A 96 -8.07 15.19 16.29
C ASP A 96 -8.36 13.71 16.00
N PRO A 97 -9.54 13.18 16.36
CA PRO A 97 -9.88 11.78 16.09
C PRO A 97 -10.13 11.50 14.60
N SER A 98 -10.28 12.53 13.76
CA SER A 98 -10.56 12.39 12.32
C SER A 98 -9.31 12.47 11.44
N HIS A 99 -8.15 12.85 12.01
CA HIS A 99 -6.87 12.93 11.28
C HIS A 99 -5.71 12.43 12.12
N VAL A 100 -4.73 11.84 11.44
CA VAL A 100 -3.45 11.46 12.04
C VAL A 100 -2.54 12.68 12.08
N ASP A 101 -2.03 13.02 13.26
CA ASP A 101 -0.89 13.95 13.42
C ASP A 101 0.40 13.14 13.50
N TYR A 102 1.01 12.85 12.35
CA TYR A 102 2.23 12.06 12.26
C TYR A 102 3.38 12.68 13.06
N GLY A 103 3.45 14.01 13.13
CA GLY A 103 4.50 14.71 13.89
C GLY A 103 4.46 14.41 15.39
N GLN A 104 3.30 14.07 15.93
CA GLN A 104 3.13 13.69 17.34
C GLN A 104 3.08 12.17 17.52
N VAL A 105 2.42 11.45 16.60
CA VAL A 105 2.20 10.00 16.72
C VAL A 105 3.50 9.22 16.56
N ILE A 106 4.35 9.58 15.59
CA ILE A 106 5.60 8.86 15.33
C ILE A 106 6.50 8.83 16.59
N PRO A 107 6.92 9.97 17.19
CA PRO A 107 7.81 9.94 18.34
C PRO A 107 7.16 9.28 19.57
N TRP A 108 5.83 9.38 19.71
CA TRP A 108 5.13 8.70 20.80
C TRP A 108 5.13 7.17 20.61
N LYS A 109 4.81 6.66 19.39
CA LYS A 109 4.85 5.22 19.08
C LYS A 109 6.25 4.65 19.24
N GLU A 110 7.29 5.35 18.76
CA GLU A 110 8.67 4.96 18.93
C GLU A 110 9.05 4.83 20.40
N LYS A 111 8.64 5.80 21.24
CA LYS A 111 8.84 5.74 22.70
C LYS A 111 8.18 4.52 23.32
N VAL A 112 6.94 4.22 22.96
CA VAL A 112 6.19 3.06 23.47
C VAL A 112 6.84 1.75 23.04
N LEU A 113 7.23 1.62 21.77
CA LEU A 113 7.89 0.43 21.25
C LEU A 113 9.28 0.22 21.85
N ALA A 114 10.06 1.29 22.03
CA ALA A 114 11.36 1.21 22.69
C ALA A 114 11.23 0.78 24.17
N LEU A 115 10.21 1.28 24.86
CA LEU A 115 9.92 0.86 26.24
C LEU A 115 9.54 -0.63 26.30
N ALA A 116 8.70 -1.10 25.40
CA ALA A 116 8.33 -2.51 25.31
C ALA A 116 9.56 -3.39 25.03
N TYR A 117 10.41 -2.98 24.09
CA TYR A 117 11.65 -3.69 23.78
C TYR A 117 12.61 -3.75 24.97
N SER A 118 12.76 -2.68 25.73
CA SER A 118 13.67 -2.66 26.89
C SER A 118 13.37 -3.76 27.92
N ARG A 119 12.15 -4.28 27.92
CA ARG A 119 11.68 -5.36 28.81
C ARG A 119 11.63 -6.74 28.12
N PHE A 120 11.54 -6.74 26.80
CA PHE A 120 11.34 -7.97 26.01
C PHE A 120 12.46 -9.00 26.22
N PRO A 121 13.79 -8.68 26.18
CA PRO A 121 14.85 -9.67 26.33
C PRO A 121 14.77 -10.44 27.64
N GLN A 122 14.27 -9.83 28.71
CA GLN A 122 14.14 -10.42 30.02
C GLN A 122 12.83 -11.23 30.15
N LYS A 123 11.73 -10.69 29.57
CA LYS A 123 10.38 -11.26 29.71
C LYS A 123 10.04 -12.31 28.67
N ARG A 124 10.72 -12.35 27.52
CA ARG A 124 10.36 -13.26 26.43
C ARG A 124 10.32 -14.74 26.83
N HIS A 125 11.12 -15.15 27.84
CA HIS A 125 11.13 -16.52 28.35
C HIS A 125 9.94 -16.81 29.29
N GLU A 126 9.26 -15.78 29.79
CA GLU A 126 8.08 -15.89 30.64
C GLU A 126 6.78 -15.90 29.84
N ILE A 127 6.79 -15.42 28.59
CA ILE A 127 5.63 -15.36 27.70
C ILE A 127 5.58 -16.65 26.88
N PRO A 128 4.55 -17.49 27.06
CA PRO A 128 4.49 -18.82 26.43
C PRO A 128 4.60 -18.73 24.89
N GLY A 129 5.59 -19.42 24.32
CA GLY A 129 5.78 -19.57 22.88
C GLY A 129 6.37 -18.37 22.14
N ILE A 130 6.45 -17.18 22.76
CA ILE A 130 6.90 -15.97 22.05
C ILE A 130 8.37 -16.03 21.64
N ASP A 131 9.22 -16.60 22.48
CA ASP A 131 10.65 -16.74 22.18
C ASP A 131 10.89 -17.60 20.94
N GLN A 132 10.22 -18.74 20.88
CA GLN A 132 10.28 -19.60 19.71
C GLN A 132 9.72 -18.91 18.46
N SER A 133 8.56 -18.28 18.55
CA SER A 133 7.94 -17.56 17.43
C SER A 133 8.81 -16.42 16.94
N PHE A 134 9.47 -15.69 17.84
CA PHE A 134 10.42 -14.63 17.47
C PHE A 134 11.64 -15.19 16.73
N GLN A 135 12.21 -16.29 17.20
CA GLN A 135 13.35 -16.92 16.53
C GLN A 135 12.97 -17.46 15.15
N GLU A 136 11.81 -18.15 15.04
CA GLU A 136 11.28 -18.66 13.76
C GLU A 136 11.04 -17.51 12.77
N PHE A 137 10.48 -16.38 13.21
CA PHE A 137 10.30 -15.19 12.39
C PHE A 137 11.64 -14.64 11.91
N CYS A 138 12.61 -14.46 12.79
CA CYS A 138 13.93 -13.95 12.44
C CYS A 138 14.64 -14.86 11.43
N GLU A 139 14.55 -16.19 11.59
CA GLU A 139 15.18 -17.14 10.67
C GLU A 139 14.48 -17.13 9.30
N SER A 140 13.16 -17.24 9.27
CA SER A 140 12.40 -17.27 8.01
C SER A 140 12.45 -15.96 7.24
N SER A 141 12.62 -14.82 7.92
CA SER A 141 12.68 -13.48 7.35
C SER A 141 14.10 -12.96 7.12
N ARG A 142 15.14 -13.73 7.46
CA ARG A 142 16.55 -13.32 7.44
C ARG A 142 16.97 -12.66 6.14
N TYR A 143 16.45 -13.12 4.99
CA TYR A 143 16.83 -12.68 3.64
C TYR A 143 16.54 -11.20 3.36
N TRP A 144 15.69 -10.55 4.16
CA TRP A 144 15.42 -9.12 4.10
C TRP A 144 15.59 -8.43 5.47
N LEU A 145 15.24 -9.13 6.56
CA LEU A 145 15.14 -8.56 7.90
C LEU A 145 16.50 -8.11 8.44
N ASP A 146 17.57 -8.84 8.14
CA ASP A 146 18.92 -8.50 8.59
C ASP A 146 19.38 -7.19 7.95
N ASP A 147 19.19 -7.02 6.65
CA ASP A 147 19.56 -5.80 5.94
C ASP A 147 18.69 -4.62 6.36
N TYR A 148 17.38 -4.82 6.52
CA TYR A 148 16.49 -3.79 7.03
C TYR A 148 16.85 -3.35 8.45
N ALA A 149 17.06 -4.29 9.37
CA ALA A 149 17.37 -3.96 10.77
C ALA A 149 18.72 -3.23 10.90
N LEU A 150 19.71 -3.64 10.12
CA LEU A 150 21.02 -2.96 10.08
C LEU A 150 20.90 -1.56 9.45
N PHE A 151 20.16 -1.42 8.33
CA PHE A 151 19.90 -0.14 7.69
C PHE A 151 19.24 0.85 8.67
N MET A 152 18.19 0.41 9.37
CA MET A 152 17.50 1.26 10.36
C MET A 152 18.37 1.60 11.56
N ALA A 153 19.22 0.68 12.02
CA ALA A 153 20.19 0.96 13.07
C ALA A 153 21.22 2.02 12.62
N CYS A 154 21.75 1.90 11.40
CA CYS A 154 22.62 2.93 10.81
C CYS A 154 21.88 4.27 10.65
N LYS A 155 20.62 4.25 10.21
CA LYS A 155 19.80 5.45 10.08
C LYS A 155 19.60 6.16 11.41
N LYS A 156 19.35 5.40 12.48
CA LYS A 156 19.29 5.92 13.85
C LYS A 156 20.64 6.54 14.29
N LEU A 157 21.77 5.87 14.02
CA LEU A 157 23.10 6.39 14.29
C LEU A 157 23.37 7.72 13.59
N HIS A 158 22.89 7.88 12.36
CA HIS A 158 23.03 9.09 11.55
C HIS A 158 21.83 10.04 11.67
N HIS A 159 21.08 9.99 12.78
CA HIS A 159 19.99 10.91 13.12
C HIS A 159 18.89 11.01 12.04
N GLY A 160 18.57 9.91 11.37
CA GLY A 160 17.55 9.83 10.34
C GLY A 160 17.98 10.34 8.96
N ALA A 161 19.25 10.73 8.79
CA ALA A 161 19.76 11.18 7.50
C ALA A 161 19.60 10.09 6.42
N ASP A 162 19.34 10.54 5.18
CA ASP A 162 19.35 9.68 4.00
C ASP A 162 20.72 9.00 3.84
N TRP A 163 20.72 7.72 3.47
CA TRP A 163 21.96 6.93 3.40
C TRP A 163 22.98 7.47 2.36
N LEU A 164 22.55 8.23 1.38
CA LEU A 164 23.46 8.92 0.44
C LEU A 164 24.35 9.95 1.13
N HIS A 165 23.94 10.46 2.31
CA HIS A 165 24.68 11.41 3.12
C HIS A 165 25.51 10.75 4.23
N TRP A 166 25.51 9.41 4.34
CA TRP A 166 26.34 8.72 5.30
C TRP A 166 27.81 8.72 4.88
N PRO A 167 28.75 8.52 5.82
CA PRO A 167 30.16 8.27 5.48
C PRO A 167 30.31 7.12 4.49
N ASP A 168 31.34 7.17 3.64
CA ASP A 168 31.54 6.20 2.55
C ASP A 168 31.53 4.75 3.02
N GLU A 169 32.08 4.46 4.19
CA GLU A 169 32.13 3.12 4.78
C GLU A 169 30.74 2.58 5.20
N TYR A 170 29.77 3.46 5.51
CA TYR A 170 28.39 3.10 5.78
C TYR A 170 27.55 3.09 4.49
N ARG A 171 27.87 3.98 3.55
CA ARG A 171 27.14 4.10 2.29
C ARG A 171 27.39 2.91 1.37
N CYS A 172 28.64 2.43 1.27
CA CYS A 172 29.07 1.30 0.47
C CYS A 172 29.89 0.32 1.34
N PRO A 173 29.25 -0.36 2.32
CA PRO A 173 30.00 -1.14 3.31
C PRO A 173 30.64 -2.37 2.67
N THR A 174 31.90 -2.62 3.03
CA THR A 174 32.52 -3.93 2.75
C THR A 174 31.86 -5.02 3.60
N LEU A 175 31.98 -6.28 3.21
CA LEU A 175 31.44 -7.41 3.96
C LEU A 175 32.02 -7.45 5.39
N GLU A 176 33.30 -7.13 5.57
CA GLU A 176 33.96 -7.10 6.87
C GLU A 176 33.42 -5.97 7.75
N PHE A 177 33.25 -4.77 7.18
CA PHE A 177 32.67 -3.63 7.89
C PHE A 177 31.23 -3.91 8.30
N LYS A 178 30.41 -4.44 7.38
CA LYS A 178 29.04 -4.85 7.64
C LYS A 178 28.95 -5.89 8.77
N ALA A 179 29.84 -6.91 8.78
CA ALA A 179 29.93 -7.88 9.87
C ALA A 179 30.34 -7.25 11.21
N GLY A 180 31.18 -6.21 11.19
CA GLY A 180 31.52 -5.40 12.35
C GLY A 180 30.33 -4.64 12.93
N LEU A 181 29.51 -4.05 12.04
CA LEU A 181 28.30 -3.31 12.42
C LEU A 181 27.27 -4.21 13.10
N PHE A 182 27.05 -5.45 12.61
CA PHE A 182 26.16 -6.41 13.28
C PHE A 182 26.54 -6.70 14.72
N LYS A 183 27.82 -6.63 15.06
CA LYS A 183 28.30 -6.82 16.44
C LYS A 183 28.16 -5.55 17.27
N SER A 184 28.56 -4.40 16.73
CA SER A 184 28.59 -3.13 17.47
C SER A 184 27.20 -2.53 17.68
N MET A 185 26.24 -2.81 16.79
CA MET A 185 24.88 -2.27 16.82
C MET A 185 23.83 -3.34 17.17
N HIS A 186 24.24 -4.41 17.84
CA HIS A 186 23.38 -5.57 18.13
C HIS A 186 22.06 -5.19 18.78
N GLU A 187 22.07 -4.31 19.80
CA GLU A 187 20.86 -3.89 20.52
C GLU A 187 19.86 -3.16 19.61
N ASP A 188 20.33 -2.27 18.73
CA ASP A 188 19.47 -1.55 17.80
C ASP A 188 18.90 -2.49 16.71
N ILE A 189 19.71 -3.43 16.23
CA ILE A 189 19.29 -4.45 15.27
C ILE A 189 18.19 -5.34 15.86
N GLU A 190 18.39 -5.82 17.11
CA GLU A 190 17.38 -6.65 17.79
C GLU A 190 16.09 -5.85 18.08
N TYR A 191 16.17 -4.54 18.33
CA TYR A 191 14.99 -3.68 18.44
C TYR A 191 14.17 -3.68 17.14
N TYR A 192 14.83 -3.48 15.99
CA TYR A 192 14.11 -3.46 14.70
C TYR A 192 13.58 -4.85 14.31
N ARG A 193 14.26 -5.93 14.65
CA ARG A 193 13.74 -7.30 14.51
C ARG A 193 12.50 -7.51 15.37
N PHE A 194 12.51 -7.04 16.61
CA PHE A 194 11.39 -7.15 17.54
C PHE A 194 10.14 -6.41 17.04
N ILE A 195 10.26 -5.17 16.59
CA ILE A 195 9.09 -4.42 16.11
C ILE A 195 8.52 -5.04 14.82
N GLN A 196 9.36 -5.59 13.96
CA GLN A 196 8.88 -6.32 12.78
C GLN A 196 8.18 -7.61 13.16
N PHE A 197 8.72 -8.36 14.11
CA PHE A 197 8.05 -9.54 14.65
C PHE A 197 6.64 -9.21 15.18
N LEU A 198 6.50 -8.15 15.96
CA LEU A 198 5.20 -7.73 16.50
C LEU A 198 4.21 -7.39 15.39
N PHE A 199 4.65 -6.60 14.39
CA PHE A 199 3.78 -6.25 13.27
C PHE A 199 3.28 -7.49 12.53
N PHE A 200 4.16 -8.42 12.15
CA PHE A 200 3.78 -9.59 11.39
C PHE A 200 2.97 -10.60 12.20
N ASP A 201 3.19 -10.70 13.50
CA ASP A 201 2.37 -11.52 14.39
C ASP A 201 0.93 -10.99 14.49
N GLU A 202 0.76 -9.67 14.64
CA GLU A 202 -0.56 -9.02 14.66
C GLU A 202 -1.24 -9.11 13.27
N TRP A 203 -0.51 -8.79 12.20
CA TRP A 203 -1.06 -8.85 10.84
C TRP A 203 -1.52 -10.26 10.45
N LYS A 204 -0.74 -11.28 10.79
CA LYS A 204 -1.12 -12.69 10.59
C LYS A 204 -2.44 -13.04 11.26
N ARG A 205 -2.69 -12.52 12.46
CA ARG A 205 -3.96 -12.73 13.19
C ARG A 205 -5.11 -12.01 12.49
N ILE A 206 -4.92 -10.76 12.07
CA ILE A 206 -5.91 -9.99 11.31
C ILE A 206 -6.26 -10.70 10.00
N LYS A 207 -5.24 -11.11 9.22
CA LYS A 207 -5.48 -11.83 7.96
C LYS A 207 -6.25 -13.12 8.19
N LYS A 208 -5.84 -13.90 9.19
CA LYS A 208 -6.57 -15.14 9.53
C LYS A 208 -8.02 -14.85 9.89
N TYR A 209 -8.27 -13.84 10.72
CA TYR A 209 -9.63 -13.46 11.12
C TYR A 209 -10.46 -13.03 9.90
N ALA A 210 -9.93 -12.22 9.01
CA ALA A 210 -10.59 -11.82 7.77
C ALA A 210 -10.94 -13.04 6.90
N ASN A 211 -9.98 -13.96 6.70
CA ASN A 211 -10.19 -15.16 5.90
C ASN A 211 -11.23 -16.11 6.54
N ASP A 212 -11.22 -16.26 7.87
CA ASP A 212 -12.22 -17.07 8.61
C ASP A 212 -13.64 -16.47 8.43
N HIS A 213 -13.78 -15.17 8.13
CA HIS A 213 -15.04 -14.49 7.82
C HIS A 213 -15.34 -14.38 6.30
N GLY A 214 -14.59 -15.09 5.46
CA GLY A 214 -14.77 -15.10 4.00
C GLY A 214 -14.29 -13.84 3.31
N ILE A 215 -13.43 -13.05 3.95
CA ILE A 215 -12.88 -11.80 3.42
C ILE A 215 -11.43 -12.04 2.99
N ARG A 216 -11.11 -11.73 1.73
CA ARG A 216 -9.76 -11.73 1.18
C ARG A 216 -9.17 -10.33 1.23
N ILE A 217 -7.89 -10.24 1.57
CA ILE A 217 -7.16 -8.97 1.65
C ILE A 217 -6.41 -8.73 0.35
N ILE A 218 -6.69 -7.58 -0.27
CA ILE A 218 -5.94 -7.07 -1.42
C ILE A 218 -4.91 -6.08 -0.89
N GLY A 219 -3.62 -6.38 -1.07
CA GLY A 219 -2.56 -5.43 -0.78
C GLY A 219 -2.07 -4.69 -2.02
N ASP A 220 -1.07 -3.85 -1.83
CA ASP A 220 -0.57 -2.96 -2.86
C ASP A 220 0.96 -2.86 -2.79
N ILE A 221 1.61 -2.81 -3.95
CA ILE A 221 3.05 -2.53 -4.05
C ILE A 221 3.31 -1.54 -5.17
N PRO A 222 4.12 -0.50 -4.94
CA PRO A 222 4.63 0.33 -6.03
C PRO A 222 5.66 -0.45 -6.86
N ILE A 223 5.72 -0.18 -8.18
CA ILE A 223 6.78 -0.77 -9.01
C ILE A 223 8.15 -0.38 -8.48
N PHE A 224 8.42 0.91 -8.27
CA PHE A 224 9.71 1.40 -7.79
C PHE A 224 9.76 1.42 -6.26
N VAL A 225 10.98 1.32 -5.73
CA VAL A 225 11.27 1.46 -4.30
C VAL A 225 11.85 2.83 -4.00
N SER A 226 11.77 3.28 -2.76
CA SER A 226 12.38 4.55 -2.34
C SER A 226 13.91 4.47 -2.44
N MET A 227 14.56 5.56 -2.86
CA MET A 227 16.02 5.66 -2.84
C MET A 227 16.56 5.47 -1.43
N ASP A 228 15.92 6.09 -0.43
CA ASP A 228 16.27 5.95 0.99
C ASP A 228 15.60 4.70 1.58
N SER A 229 16.08 3.52 1.15
CA SER A 229 15.57 2.22 1.59
C SER A 229 16.68 1.19 1.78
N ALA A 230 16.41 0.22 2.64
CA ALA A 230 17.28 -0.95 2.83
C ALA A 230 17.46 -1.75 1.53
N ASP A 231 16.43 -1.78 0.69
CA ASP A 231 16.46 -2.50 -0.58
C ASP A 231 17.53 -1.95 -1.52
N VAL A 232 17.57 -0.63 -1.70
CA VAL A 232 18.56 0.02 -2.57
C VAL A 232 19.94 -0.03 -1.92
N TRP A 233 20.03 0.30 -0.62
CA TRP A 233 21.30 0.31 0.12
C TRP A 233 21.99 -1.07 0.11
N ALA A 234 21.23 -2.14 0.33
CA ALA A 234 21.79 -3.49 0.41
C ALA A 234 22.07 -4.14 -0.95
N ASN A 235 21.32 -3.73 -2.00
CA ASN A 235 21.35 -4.35 -3.32
C ASN A 235 21.67 -3.34 -4.44
N GLN A 236 22.69 -2.47 -4.22
CA GLN A 236 23.02 -1.36 -5.12
C GLN A 236 23.18 -1.80 -6.58
N HIS A 237 23.71 -3.00 -6.84
CA HIS A 237 23.92 -3.54 -8.18
C HIS A 237 22.64 -3.81 -8.98
N LEU A 238 21.49 -3.93 -8.28
CA LEU A 238 20.18 -4.10 -8.89
C LEU A 238 19.53 -2.78 -9.35
N PHE A 239 20.20 -1.65 -9.14
CA PHE A 239 19.70 -0.33 -9.47
C PHE A 239 20.70 0.43 -10.36
N GLN A 240 20.22 1.42 -11.10
CA GLN A 240 21.04 2.29 -11.96
C GLN A 240 21.74 3.36 -11.11
N LEU A 241 22.77 2.95 -10.38
CA LEU A 241 23.58 3.82 -9.51
C LEU A 241 24.99 3.99 -10.09
N ASP A 242 25.63 5.09 -9.71
CA ASP A 242 27.06 5.30 -9.95
C ASP A 242 27.92 4.58 -8.89
N SER A 243 29.22 4.64 -9.05
CA SER A 243 30.18 3.99 -8.13
C SER A 243 30.18 4.57 -6.70
N LYS A 244 29.47 5.68 -6.47
CA LYS A 244 29.28 6.31 -5.16
C LYS A 244 27.90 6.06 -4.58
N GLY A 245 27.05 5.30 -5.26
CA GLY A 245 25.69 4.98 -4.85
C GLY A 245 24.63 6.02 -5.24
N TYR A 246 24.99 7.09 -5.98
CA TYR A 246 24.01 8.05 -6.45
C TYR A 246 23.26 7.53 -7.68
N PRO A 247 21.94 7.76 -7.79
CA PRO A 247 21.22 7.35 -8.99
C PRO A 247 21.75 8.10 -10.23
N THR A 248 21.86 7.41 -11.33
CA THR A 248 22.22 8.03 -12.62
C THR A 248 20.96 8.56 -13.32
N ARG A 249 19.85 7.87 -13.10
CA ARG A 249 18.52 8.21 -13.62
C ARG A 249 17.45 7.84 -12.57
N VAL A 250 16.30 8.50 -12.64
CA VAL A 250 15.18 8.32 -11.72
C VAL A 250 13.86 8.16 -12.45
N ALA A 251 12.88 7.58 -11.75
CA ALA A 251 11.54 7.34 -12.26
C ALA A 251 10.65 8.59 -12.21
N GLY A 252 9.66 8.59 -13.08
CA GLY A 252 8.58 9.55 -13.11
C GLY A 252 7.56 9.23 -14.19
N VAL A 253 6.74 10.22 -14.55
CA VAL A 253 5.84 10.16 -15.71
C VAL A 253 6.02 11.42 -16.56
N PRO A 254 5.87 11.32 -17.89
CA PRO A 254 6.03 12.48 -18.78
C PRO A 254 4.98 13.55 -18.52
N PRO A 255 5.21 14.77 -19.04
CA PRO A 255 4.17 15.77 -19.15
C PRO A 255 2.91 15.22 -19.84
N ASP A 256 1.76 15.54 -19.27
CA ASP A 256 0.46 15.15 -19.79
C ASP A 256 -0.57 16.29 -19.66
N TYR A 257 -1.85 15.97 -19.90
CA TYR A 257 -2.92 16.95 -19.78
C TYR A 257 -3.11 17.48 -18.34
N PHE A 258 -2.77 16.66 -17.33
CA PHE A 258 -2.95 16.99 -15.91
C PHE A 258 -1.73 17.71 -15.32
N SER A 259 -0.53 17.46 -15.85
CA SER A 259 0.72 18.06 -15.39
C SER A 259 1.61 18.47 -16.56
N ALA A 260 1.74 19.78 -16.78
CA ALA A 260 2.60 20.33 -17.84
C ALA A 260 4.10 20.02 -17.66
N THR A 261 4.52 19.63 -16.47
CA THR A 261 5.91 19.26 -16.13
C THR A 261 6.09 17.77 -15.89
N GLY A 262 5.02 16.99 -16.00
CA GLY A 262 4.99 15.60 -15.59
C GLY A 262 5.12 15.44 -14.08
N GLN A 263 5.44 14.23 -13.62
CA GLN A 263 5.71 13.95 -12.20
C GLN A 263 7.12 13.37 -12.06
N LEU A 264 7.96 14.03 -11.28
CA LEU A 264 9.28 13.55 -10.91
C LEU A 264 9.17 12.79 -9.58
N TRP A 265 9.22 11.46 -9.61
CA TRP A 265 9.08 10.64 -8.41
C TRP A 265 10.39 10.49 -7.63
N GLY A 266 11.53 10.52 -8.34
CA GLY A 266 12.85 10.43 -7.72
C GLY A 266 13.30 9.02 -7.29
N ASN A 267 12.48 8.00 -7.50
CA ASN A 267 12.85 6.61 -7.22
C ASN A 267 13.98 6.16 -8.18
N PRO A 268 14.97 5.37 -7.72
CA PRO A 268 16.01 4.84 -8.57
C PRO A 268 15.41 3.82 -9.56
N LEU A 269 15.97 3.78 -10.78
CA LEU A 269 15.56 2.82 -11.79
C LEU A 269 16.28 1.48 -11.59
N TYR A 270 15.61 0.38 -11.95
CA TYR A 270 16.20 -0.96 -11.91
C TYR A 270 17.28 -1.15 -12.97
N ASN A 271 18.34 -1.83 -12.60
CA ASN A 271 19.30 -2.43 -13.52
C ASN A 271 18.74 -3.78 -13.99
N TRP A 272 17.93 -3.75 -15.03
CA TRP A 272 17.22 -4.94 -15.50
C TRP A 272 18.17 -6.06 -15.98
N GLU A 273 19.36 -5.72 -16.50
CA GLU A 273 20.36 -6.73 -16.88
C GLU A 273 20.85 -7.53 -15.66
N ALA A 274 21.08 -6.86 -14.54
CA ALA A 274 21.43 -7.54 -13.28
C ALA A 274 20.29 -8.40 -12.76
N HIS A 275 19.05 -7.90 -12.81
CA HIS A 275 17.87 -8.67 -12.43
C HIS A 275 17.68 -9.93 -13.30
N GLU A 276 17.88 -9.84 -14.61
CA GLU A 276 17.84 -11.00 -15.52
C GLU A 276 18.95 -12.01 -15.22
N ALA A 277 20.16 -11.53 -14.97
CA ALA A 277 21.31 -12.39 -14.62
C ALA A 277 21.07 -13.17 -13.31
N GLU A 278 20.30 -12.61 -12.39
CA GLU A 278 19.87 -13.25 -11.14
C GLU A 278 18.49 -13.92 -11.23
N HIS A 279 17.98 -14.17 -12.45
CA HIS A 279 16.67 -14.80 -12.69
C HIS A 279 15.53 -14.12 -11.94
N PHE A 280 15.58 -12.79 -11.79
CA PHE A 280 14.59 -11.96 -11.08
C PHE A 280 14.35 -12.37 -9.61
N SER A 281 15.33 -12.96 -8.96
CA SER A 281 15.20 -13.53 -7.61
C SER A 281 14.69 -12.54 -6.57
N TRP A 282 15.14 -11.27 -6.66
CA TRP A 282 14.66 -10.20 -5.77
C TRP A 282 13.16 -9.91 -5.97
N TRP A 283 12.69 -9.81 -7.22
CA TRP A 283 11.28 -9.58 -7.54
C TRP A 283 10.40 -10.76 -7.12
N ILE A 284 10.85 -11.99 -7.37
CA ILE A 284 10.15 -13.21 -6.94
C ILE A 284 10.04 -13.24 -5.42
N SER A 285 11.11 -12.88 -4.71
CA SER A 285 11.12 -12.81 -3.24
C SER A 285 10.17 -11.73 -2.71
N ARG A 286 10.15 -10.54 -3.34
CA ARG A 286 9.23 -9.44 -3.01
C ARG A 286 7.77 -9.87 -3.16
N ILE A 287 7.39 -10.42 -4.31
CA ILE A 287 6.02 -10.87 -4.57
C ILE A 287 5.64 -12.01 -3.60
N ARG A 288 6.56 -12.96 -3.34
CA ARG A 288 6.33 -14.06 -2.40
C ARG A 288 6.10 -13.55 -0.97
N ALA A 289 6.91 -12.62 -0.50
CA ALA A 289 6.73 -12.02 0.82
C ALA A 289 5.37 -11.31 0.94
N GLN A 290 4.94 -10.60 -0.09
CA GLN A 290 3.63 -9.94 -0.09
C GLN A 290 2.49 -10.96 -0.12
N LEU A 291 2.51 -11.95 -1.00
CA LEU A 291 1.45 -12.96 -1.10
C LEU A 291 1.40 -13.93 0.10
N HIS A 292 2.48 -14.02 0.89
CA HIS A 292 2.41 -14.68 2.20
C HIS A 292 1.48 -13.92 3.17
N ASN A 293 1.50 -12.61 3.11
CA ASN A 293 0.77 -11.73 4.02
C ASN A 293 -0.58 -11.23 3.46
N LEU A 294 -0.85 -11.44 2.17
CA LEU A 294 -2.01 -10.96 1.44
C LEU A 294 -2.64 -12.11 0.67
N ASP A 295 -3.87 -11.95 0.18
CA ASP A 295 -4.55 -12.94 -0.66
C ASP A 295 -4.48 -12.56 -2.15
N ILE A 296 -4.43 -11.26 -2.43
CA ILE A 296 -4.34 -10.69 -3.78
C ILE A 296 -3.39 -9.49 -3.70
N LEU A 297 -2.62 -9.25 -4.75
CA LEU A 297 -1.65 -8.17 -4.83
C LEU A 297 -2.00 -7.21 -5.97
N ARG A 298 -2.26 -5.94 -5.67
CA ARG A 298 -2.28 -4.88 -6.68
C ARG A 298 -0.85 -4.42 -6.93
N VAL A 299 -0.46 -4.36 -8.18
CA VAL A 299 0.84 -3.82 -8.59
C VAL A 299 0.62 -2.47 -9.22
N ASP A 300 1.09 -1.44 -8.54
CA ASP A 300 0.97 -0.05 -8.94
C ASP A 300 1.90 0.29 -10.12
N HIS A 301 1.42 1.15 -11.02
CA HIS A 301 2.12 1.57 -12.23
C HIS A 301 2.59 0.39 -13.11
N PHE A 302 1.71 -0.58 -13.39
CA PHE A 302 2.01 -1.79 -14.15
C PHE A 302 2.65 -1.51 -15.52
N ARG A 303 2.29 -0.39 -16.17
CA ARG A 303 2.89 -0.03 -17.45
C ARG A 303 4.42 0.08 -17.40
N GLY A 304 5.01 0.37 -16.25
CA GLY A 304 6.45 0.48 -16.05
C GLY A 304 7.22 -0.82 -16.30
N PHE A 305 6.53 -1.95 -16.31
CA PHE A 305 7.13 -3.25 -16.69
C PHE A 305 7.20 -3.47 -18.21
N GLU A 306 6.47 -2.69 -18.99
CA GLU A 306 6.59 -2.65 -20.46
C GLU A 306 7.57 -1.56 -20.88
N ALA A 307 7.34 -0.32 -20.39
CA ALA A 307 8.26 0.80 -20.56
C ALA A 307 8.02 1.82 -19.44
N PHE A 308 9.10 2.35 -18.91
CA PHE A 308 9.09 3.37 -17.85
C PHE A 308 9.67 4.69 -18.33
N TRP A 309 9.24 5.80 -17.71
CA TRP A 309 9.77 7.12 -18.00
C TRP A 309 11.05 7.34 -17.19
N SER A 310 12.15 7.48 -17.86
CA SER A 310 13.51 7.57 -17.31
C SER A 310 14.00 9.01 -17.40
N ILE A 311 14.31 9.63 -16.27
CA ILE A 311 14.71 11.04 -16.15
C ILE A 311 16.14 11.10 -15.64
N PRO A 312 17.05 11.91 -16.24
CA PRO A 312 18.41 12.10 -15.71
C PRO A 312 18.33 12.61 -14.25
N TYR A 313 19.15 12.03 -13.36
CA TYR A 313 19.20 12.50 -11.99
C TYR A 313 19.65 13.96 -11.90
N GLY A 314 18.98 14.75 -11.05
CA GLY A 314 19.23 16.19 -10.90
C GLY A 314 18.36 17.10 -11.77
N GLU A 315 17.55 16.55 -12.67
CA GLU A 315 16.55 17.36 -13.40
C GLU A 315 15.48 17.90 -12.43
N PRO A 316 15.03 19.14 -12.60
CA PRO A 316 14.04 19.75 -11.71
C PRO A 316 12.61 19.29 -11.99
N THR A 317 12.35 18.69 -13.15
CA THR A 317 11.03 18.23 -13.61
C THR A 317 11.17 16.95 -14.45
N ALA A 318 10.03 16.35 -14.79
CA ALA A 318 10.00 15.16 -15.64
C ALA A 318 10.07 15.44 -17.15
N VAL A 319 10.22 16.68 -17.58
CA VAL A 319 10.15 17.09 -19.02
C VAL A 319 11.26 16.41 -19.84
N ASN A 320 12.49 16.37 -19.31
CA ASN A 320 13.68 15.87 -20.02
C ASN A 320 13.88 14.37 -19.83
N GLY A 321 12.80 13.58 -19.87
CA GLY A 321 12.86 12.13 -19.79
C GLY A 321 12.77 11.43 -21.15
N GLU A 322 12.83 10.10 -21.10
CA GLU A 322 12.65 9.23 -22.28
C GLU A 322 12.00 7.91 -21.87
N TRP A 323 11.24 7.29 -22.79
CA TRP A 323 10.70 5.97 -22.58
C TRP A 323 11.76 4.90 -22.77
N VAL A 324 11.95 4.04 -21.75
CA VAL A 324 12.90 2.92 -21.78
C VAL A 324 12.12 1.62 -21.59
N LYS A 325 12.35 0.64 -22.45
CA LYS A 325 11.71 -0.68 -22.37
C LYS A 325 12.21 -1.46 -21.14
N ALA A 326 11.28 -2.18 -20.52
CA ALA A 326 11.57 -3.10 -19.43
C ALA A 326 11.34 -4.56 -19.87
N PRO A 327 11.98 -5.56 -19.25
CA PRO A 327 11.83 -6.97 -19.59
C PRO A 327 10.57 -7.60 -18.94
N GLY A 328 9.42 -6.94 -19.03
CA GLY A 328 8.19 -7.34 -18.33
C GLY A 328 7.75 -8.76 -18.65
N HIS A 329 7.84 -9.17 -19.92
CA HIS A 329 7.53 -10.54 -20.33
C HIS A 329 8.44 -11.56 -19.63
N ALA A 330 9.75 -11.33 -19.59
CA ALA A 330 10.71 -12.24 -18.94
C ALA A 330 10.47 -12.28 -17.41
N LEU A 331 10.25 -11.11 -16.80
CA LEU A 331 9.93 -11.01 -15.37
C LEU A 331 8.66 -11.80 -15.02
N PHE A 332 7.52 -11.51 -15.68
CA PHE A 332 6.26 -12.18 -15.34
C PHE A 332 6.23 -13.66 -15.71
N SER A 333 7.02 -14.08 -16.72
CA SER A 333 7.26 -15.51 -16.97
C SER A 333 7.99 -16.17 -15.81
N ALA A 334 9.07 -15.58 -15.31
CA ALA A 334 9.81 -16.10 -14.16
C ALA A 334 8.94 -16.11 -12.88
N VAL A 335 8.13 -15.06 -12.66
CA VAL A 335 7.18 -15.01 -11.54
C VAL A 335 6.12 -16.10 -11.68
N ARG A 336 5.50 -16.27 -12.87
CA ARG A 336 4.51 -17.31 -13.11
C ARG A 336 5.05 -18.71 -12.83
N ASP A 337 6.26 -19.00 -13.30
CA ASP A 337 6.91 -20.28 -13.07
C ASP A 337 7.19 -20.53 -11.57
N ALA A 338 7.58 -19.47 -10.83
CA ALA A 338 7.85 -19.55 -9.39
C ALA A 338 6.57 -19.71 -8.51
N PHE A 339 5.38 -19.41 -9.06
CA PHE A 339 4.08 -19.50 -8.37
C PHE A 339 3.14 -20.54 -9.00
N GLU A 340 3.67 -21.51 -9.75
CA GLU A 340 2.90 -22.63 -10.34
C GLU A 340 1.66 -22.15 -11.12
N GLU A 341 1.85 -21.11 -11.96
CA GLU A 341 0.82 -20.48 -12.80
C GLU A 341 -0.32 -19.74 -12.05
N ASN A 342 -0.27 -19.67 -10.72
CA ASN A 342 -1.26 -18.93 -9.95
C ASN A 342 -0.73 -17.52 -9.59
N LEU A 343 -1.19 -16.50 -10.31
CA LEU A 343 -0.82 -15.11 -10.08
C LEU A 343 -2.05 -14.31 -9.60
N PRO A 344 -2.31 -14.22 -8.30
CA PRO A 344 -3.39 -13.38 -7.78
C PRO A 344 -2.95 -11.90 -7.78
N ILE A 345 -2.69 -11.37 -8.97
CA ILE A 345 -2.18 -10.01 -9.18
C ILE A 345 -3.21 -9.19 -9.96
N ILE A 346 -3.47 -7.97 -9.52
CA ILE A 346 -4.21 -6.92 -10.20
C ILE A 346 -3.19 -5.94 -10.78
N ALA A 347 -3.28 -5.66 -12.08
CA ALA A 347 -2.42 -4.68 -12.75
C ALA A 347 -3.08 -3.29 -12.69
N GLU A 348 -2.39 -2.30 -12.09
CA GLU A 348 -2.82 -0.91 -12.24
C GLU A 348 -2.39 -0.41 -13.62
N ASP A 349 -3.36 -0.30 -14.52
CA ASP A 349 -3.25 0.09 -15.92
C ASP A 349 -4.01 1.41 -16.19
N LEU A 350 -3.78 2.40 -15.34
CA LEU A 350 -4.37 3.74 -15.48
C LEU A 350 -3.39 4.69 -16.19
N GLY A 351 -3.92 5.78 -16.74
CA GLY A 351 -3.13 6.81 -17.44
C GLY A 351 -2.92 6.50 -18.93
N VAL A 352 -1.71 6.75 -19.44
CA VAL A 352 -1.38 6.55 -20.87
C VAL A 352 -1.04 5.08 -21.11
N ILE A 353 -2.01 4.28 -21.51
CA ILE A 353 -1.85 2.84 -21.75
C ILE A 353 -1.74 2.60 -23.27
N THR A 354 -0.73 1.81 -23.66
CA THR A 354 -0.49 1.43 -25.06
C THR A 354 -0.93 -0.02 -25.30
N PRO A 355 -1.16 -0.43 -26.56
CA PRO A 355 -1.51 -1.81 -26.89
C PRO A 355 -0.50 -2.85 -26.37
N GLU A 356 0.76 -2.49 -26.26
CA GLU A 356 1.83 -3.37 -25.75
C GLU A 356 1.68 -3.62 -24.24
N VAL A 357 1.25 -2.60 -23.48
CA VAL A 357 0.92 -2.74 -22.04
C VAL A 357 -0.29 -3.64 -21.85
N GLU A 358 -1.34 -3.45 -22.66
CA GLU A 358 -2.54 -4.30 -22.64
C GLU A 358 -2.17 -5.75 -23.00
N ALA A 359 -1.33 -5.95 -24.04
CA ALA A 359 -0.88 -7.27 -24.47
C ALA A 359 -0.09 -7.99 -23.35
N LEU A 360 0.81 -7.28 -22.66
CA LEU A 360 1.56 -7.84 -21.52
C LEU A 360 0.61 -8.24 -20.38
N ARG A 361 -0.32 -7.38 -20.00
CA ARG A 361 -1.34 -7.66 -18.97
C ARG A 361 -2.18 -8.89 -19.32
N ASP A 362 -2.70 -8.91 -20.54
CA ASP A 362 -3.65 -9.93 -21.02
C ASP A 362 -2.98 -11.29 -21.21
N GLU A 363 -1.70 -11.33 -21.63
CA GLU A 363 -0.92 -12.55 -21.76
C GLU A 363 -0.79 -13.31 -20.43
N PHE A 364 -0.64 -12.59 -19.33
CA PHE A 364 -0.57 -13.18 -17.99
C PHE A 364 -1.93 -13.27 -17.30
N GLY A 365 -3.03 -12.92 -18.00
CA GLY A 365 -4.40 -13.00 -17.49
C GLY A 365 -4.64 -12.10 -16.28
N LEU A 366 -3.90 -11.00 -16.16
CA LEU A 366 -4.01 -10.07 -15.03
C LEU A 366 -5.20 -9.13 -15.23
N PRO A 367 -6.11 -8.98 -14.24
CA PRO A 367 -7.18 -8.00 -14.32
C PRO A 367 -6.63 -6.58 -14.26
N GLY A 368 -7.09 -5.72 -15.16
CA GLY A 368 -6.86 -4.29 -15.14
C GLY A 368 -7.88 -3.53 -14.29
N MET A 369 -7.69 -2.23 -14.13
CA MET A 369 -8.54 -1.35 -13.33
C MET A 369 -9.47 -0.49 -14.19
N LYS A 370 -10.68 -0.26 -13.73
CA LYS A 370 -11.68 0.63 -14.32
C LYS A 370 -12.21 1.59 -13.25
N VAL A 371 -11.83 2.87 -13.33
CA VAL A 371 -12.22 3.91 -12.37
C VAL A 371 -13.39 4.72 -12.92
N LEU A 372 -14.54 4.68 -12.26
CA LEU A 372 -15.77 5.31 -12.73
C LEU A 372 -15.66 6.84 -12.78
N GLN A 373 -14.94 7.48 -11.89
CA GLN A 373 -14.74 8.94 -11.96
C GLN A 373 -14.17 9.35 -13.33
N PHE A 374 -13.21 8.62 -13.87
CA PHE A 374 -12.63 8.91 -15.19
C PHE A 374 -13.60 8.71 -16.35
N ALA A 375 -14.68 7.94 -16.18
CA ALA A 375 -15.70 7.74 -17.19
C ALA A 375 -16.55 9.00 -17.49
N PHE A 376 -16.50 10.00 -16.60
CA PHE A 376 -17.39 11.15 -16.63
C PHE A 376 -16.68 12.51 -16.66
N ASP A 377 -15.35 12.53 -16.73
CA ASP A 377 -14.57 13.78 -16.79
C ASP A 377 -14.78 14.54 -18.11
N SER A 378 -15.25 13.82 -19.14
CA SER A 378 -15.63 14.39 -20.45
C SER A 378 -16.99 13.90 -20.90
N LEU A 379 -17.52 14.50 -21.98
CA LEU A 379 -18.74 14.04 -22.65
C LEU A 379 -18.48 12.86 -23.61
N ASP A 380 -17.23 12.55 -23.87
CA ASP A 380 -16.86 11.47 -24.78
C ASP A 380 -17.23 10.09 -24.23
N GLU A 381 -17.34 9.12 -25.12
CA GLU A 381 -17.60 7.72 -24.78
C GLU A 381 -16.30 7.06 -24.31
N GLY A 382 -16.00 7.17 -23.00
CA GLY A 382 -14.80 6.59 -22.41
C GLY A 382 -14.87 5.08 -22.23
N SER A 383 -13.72 4.41 -22.27
CA SER A 383 -13.58 2.95 -22.03
C SER A 383 -13.89 2.54 -20.57
N TYR A 384 -14.00 3.50 -19.68
CA TYR A 384 -14.30 3.29 -18.26
C TYR A 384 -15.80 3.15 -17.94
N LEU A 385 -16.69 3.40 -18.91
CA LEU A 385 -18.15 3.21 -18.73
C LEU A 385 -18.48 1.71 -18.66
N PRO A 386 -19.23 1.23 -17.67
CA PRO A 386 -19.53 -0.20 -17.47
C PRO A 386 -20.07 -0.96 -18.68
N HIS A 387 -20.90 -0.32 -19.50
CA HIS A 387 -21.43 -0.93 -20.73
C HIS A 387 -20.38 -1.10 -21.86
N ARG A 388 -19.18 -0.54 -21.67
CA ARG A 388 -18.04 -0.68 -22.60
C ARG A 388 -17.07 -1.78 -22.17
N TYR A 389 -17.26 -2.40 -21.02
CA TYR A 389 -16.36 -3.47 -20.59
C TYR A 389 -16.53 -4.70 -21.47
N THR A 390 -15.47 -5.10 -22.13
CA THR A 390 -15.44 -6.24 -23.07
C THR A 390 -15.12 -7.56 -22.39
N SER A 391 -14.65 -7.52 -21.14
CA SER A 391 -14.27 -8.69 -20.35
C SER A 391 -14.65 -8.48 -18.88
N PRO A 392 -15.05 -9.53 -18.16
CA PRO A 392 -15.20 -9.50 -16.72
C PRO A 392 -13.86 -9.48 -15.98
N VAL A 393 -12.74 -9.79 -16.65
CA VAL A 393 -11.39 -9.81 -16.04
C VAL A 393 -10.91 -8.38 -15.83
N CYS A 394 -11.56 -7.68 -14.91
CA CYS A 394 -11.18 -6.32 -14.47
C CYS A 394 -11.74 -6.05 -13.07
N VAL A 395 -11.25 -4.98 -12.46
CA VAL A 395 -11.72 -4.45 -11.18
C VAL A 395 -12.35 -3.09 -11.42
N CYS A 396 -13.60 -2.90 -11.03
CA CYS A 396 -14.32 -1.63 -11.14
C CYS A 396 -14.24 -0.87 -9.83
N TYR A 397 -13.75 0.36 -9.87
CA TYR A 397 -13.65 1.28 -8.73
C TYR A 397 -14.61 2.46 -8.92
N THR A 398 -15.20 2.96 -7.84
CA THR A 398 -15.83 4.31 -7.87
C THR A 398 -14.75 5.38 -7.99
N GLY A 399 -13.72 5.31 -7.19
CA GLY A 399 -12.48 6.07 -7.17
C GLY A 399 -11.42 5.28 -6.41
N THR A 400 -10.16 5.73 -6.42
CA THR A 400 -9.05 5.17 -5.64
C THR A 400 -8.64 6.13 -4.52
N HIS A 401 -7.58 5.82 -3.78
CA HIS A 401 -6.99 6.71 -2.78
C HIS A 401 -6.40 8.01 -3.37
N ASP A 402 -6.09 8.04 -4.67
CA ASP A 402 -5.56 9.22 -5.38
C ASP A 402 -6.65 10.14 -5.91
N ASN A 403 -7.86 9.62 -6.04
CA ASN A 403 -9.00 10.40 -6.47
C ASN A 403 -9.54 11.26 -5.32
N ASP A 404 -10.30 12.30 -5.67
CA ASP A 404 -11.16 12.96 -4.69
C ASP A 404 -12.28 12.00 -4.25
N THR A 405 -12.87 12.24 -3.07
CA THR A 405 -14.06 11.47 -2.66
C THR A 405 -15.15 11.63 -3.72
N THR A 406 -15.93 10.59 -3.95
CA THR A 406 -17.00 10.62 -4.97
C THR A 406 -17.95 11.80 -4.76
N ARG A 407 -18.25 12.15 -3.50
CA ARG A 407 -19.12 13.28 -3.17
C ARG A 407 -18.48 14.61 -3.57
N SER A 408 -17.23 14.86 -3.24
CA SER A 408 -16.51 16.08 -3.58
C SER A 408 -16.30 16.20 -5.09
N TRP A 409 -15.82 15.13 -5.73
CA TRP A 409 -15.68 15.07 -7.17
C TRP A 409 -16.98 15.40 -7.91
N TYR A 410 -18.11 14.81 -7.51
CA TYR A 410 -19.40 15.07 -8.13
C TYR A 410 -19.83 16.55 -8.01
N GLN A 411 -19.54 17.19 -6.88
CA GLN A 411 -19.85 18.61 -6.65
C GLN A 411 -19.01 19.55 -7.53
N THR A 412 -17.79 19.15 -7.89
CA THR A 412 -16.85 19.96 -8.70
C THR A 412 -17.00 19.74 -10.20
N LEU A 413 -17.78 18.74 -10.63
CA LEU A 413 -18.02 18.48 -12.05
C LEU A 413 -18.68 19.67 -12.75
N ARG A 414 -18.31 19.88 -14.00
CA ARG A 414 -19.00 20.80 -14.91
C ARG A 414 -20.49 20.37 -15.03
N PRO A 415 -21.42 21.32 -15.17
CA PRO A 415 -22.86 21.02 -15.18
C PRO A 415 -23.26 19.94 -16.19
N GLU A 416 -22.70 19.96 -17.41
CA GLU A 416 -22.96 18.97 -18.44
C GLU A 416 -22.46 17.57 -18.10
N CYS A 417 -21.29 17.47 -17.46
CA CYS A 417 -20.75 16.18 -16.96
C CYS A 417 -21.59 15.66 -15.80
N ARG A 418 -22.01 16.54 -14.88
CA ARG A 418 -22.92 16.19 -13.79
C ARG A 418 -24.27 15.67 -14.30
N ASP A 419 -24.84 16.30 -15.33
CA ASP A 419 -26.08 15.81 -15.97
C ASP A 419 -25.86 14.43 -16.60
N LYS A 420 -24.73 14.19 -17.30
CA LYS A 420 -24.36 12.88 -17.81
C LYS A 420 -24.31 11.82 -16.71
N VAL A 421 -23.66 12.11 -15.59
CA VAL A 421 -23.57 11.23 -14.42
C VAL A 421 -24.96 10.91 -13.88
N ARG A 422 -25.78 11.94 -13.58
CA ARG A 422 -27.13 11.75 -13.04
C ARG A 422 -28.00 10.87 -13.91
N ARG A 423 -27.98 11.10 -15.21
CA ARG A 423 -28.74 10.30 -16.17
C ARG A 423 -28.24 8.86 -16.27
N TYR A 424 -26.91 8.68 -16.23
CA TYR A 424 -26.29 7.35 -16.32
C TYR A 424 -26.53 6.50 -15.08
N THR A 425 -26.40 7.08 -13.90
CA THR A 425 -26.57 6.40 -12.62
C THR A 425 -28.03 6.36 -12.14
N HIS A 426 -28.95 7.03 -12.85
CA HIS A 426 -30.35 7.24 -12.45
C HIS A 426 -30.48 7.94 -11.08
N CYS A 427 -29.47 8.76 -10.72
CA CYS A 427 -29.46 9.47 -9.45
C CYS A 427 -30.64 10.46 -9.35
N SER A 428 -31.44 10.31 -8.32
CA SER A 428 -32.58 11.18 -8.02
C SER A 428 -32.30 12.17 -6.89
N ASN A 429 -31.26 11.94 -6.08
CA ASN A 429 -30.94 12.73 -4.92
C ASN A 429 -29.40 12.89 -4.76
N ASP A 430 -28.89 14.07 -5.01
CA ASP A 430 -27.46 14.38 -4.94
C ASP A 430 -26.82 14.11 -3.55
N THR A 431 -27.62 14.06 -2.46
CA THR A 431 -27.13 13.79 -1.12
C THR A 431 -26.61 12.35 -0.96
N HIS A 432 -27.21 11.41 -1.69
CA HIS A 432 -26.87 9.99 -1.64
C HIS A 432 -26.10 9.54 -2.87
N PHE A 433 -25.65 10.45 -3.71
CA PHE A 433 -24.97 10.15 -4.99
C PHE A 433 -23.84 9.15 -4.89
N PRO A 434 -22.93 9.15 -3.85
CA PRO A 434 -21.90 8.13 -3.75
C PRO A 434 -22.45 6.69 -3.79
N LEU A 435 -23.60 6.43 -3.16
CA LEU A 435 -24.23 5.10 -3.19
C LEU A 435 -24.77 4.73 -4.59
N ASP A 436 -25.26 5.71 -5.38
CA ASP A 436 -25.67 5.46 -6.77
C ASP A 436 -24.48 5.06 -7.65
N LEU A 437 -23.30 5.66 -7.42
CA LEU A 437 -22.07 5.28 -8.11
C LEU A 437 -21.55 3.90 -7.66
N ILE A 438 -21.65 3.59 -6.35
CA ILE A 438 -21.39 2.22 -5.83
C ILE A 438 -22.34 1.21 -6.51
N GLY A 439 -23.65 1.51 -6.59
CA GLY A 439 -24.62 0.70 -7.31
C GLY A 439 -24.22 0.46 -8.77
N THR A 440 -23.69 1.48 -9.43
CA THR A 440 -23.19 1.39 -10.82
C THR A 440 -21.97 0.45 -10.92
N ALA A 441 -21.04 0.54 -9.96
CA ALA A 441 -19.89 -0.36 -9.89
C ALA A 441 -20.33 -1.82 -9.64
N LEU A 442 -21.27 -2.03 -8.70
CA LEU A 442 -21.82 -3.34 -8.39
C LEU A 442 -22.58 -3.96 -9.58
N ALA A 443 -23.29 -3.16 -10.37
CA ALA A 443 -24.02 -3.60 -11.56
C ALA A 443 -23.11 -3.97 -12.74
N SER A 444 -21.85 -3.53 -12.75
CA SER A 444 -20.90 -3.78 -13.85
C SER A 444 -20.63 -5.28 -14.03
N VAL A 445 -20.10 -5.67 -15.21
CA VAL A 445 -19.66 -7.06 -15.47
C VAL A 445 -18.31 -7.39 -14.83
N ALA A 446 -17.60 -6.41 -14.27
CA ALA A 446 -16.30 -6.61 -13.64
C ALA A 446 -16.35 -7.71 -12.56
N ALA A 447 -15.32 -8.54 -12.47
CA ALA A 447 -15.22 -9.59 -11.45
C ALA A 447 -15.23 -8.99 -10.05
N TYR A 448 -14.49 -7.91 -9.84
CA TYR A 448 -14.48 -7.21 -8.56
C TYR A 448 -15.04 -5.79 -8.68
N ALA A 449 -15.77 -5.35 -7.68
CA ALA A 449 -16.21 -3.96 -7.49
C ALA A 449 -15.68 -3.47 -6.13
N ILE A 450 -14.85 -2.44 -6.15
CA ILE A 450 -14.19 -1.91 -4.95
C ILE A 450 -14.48 -0.42 -4.86
N PHE A 451 -14.76 0.05 -3.66
CA PHE A 451 -15.03 1.46 -3.40
C PHE A 451 -14.37 1.91 -2.09
N PRO A 452 -13.87 3.16 -2.02
CA PRO A 452 -13.35 3.72 -0.78
C PRO A 452 -14.40 3.75 0.32
N LEU A 453 -14.00 3.54 1.58
CA LEU A 453 -14.92 3.69 2.72
C LEU A 453 -15.54 5.10 2.76
N GLN A 454 -14.82 6.12 2.31
CA GLN A 454 -15.31 7.49 2.18
C GLN A 454 -16.59 7.59 1.35
N ASP A 455 -16.68 6.79 0.29
CA ASP A 455 -17.87 6.77 -0.58
C ASP A 455 -19.05 6.09 0.12
N VAL A 456 -18.80 5.01 0.87
CA VAL A 456 -19.83 4.34 1.70
C VAL A 456 -20.38 5.28 2.77
N LEU A 457 -19.49 6.09 3.37
CA LEU A 457 -19.84 7.07 4.40
C LEU A 457 -20.36 8.41 3.81
N CYS A 458 -20.37 8.56 2.49
CA CYS A 458 -20.72 9.81 1.80
C CYS A 458 -19.91 11.03 2.31
N VAL A 459 -18.62 10.84 2.59
CA VAL A 459 -17.74 11.90 3.11
C VAL A 459 -17.37 12.87 1.98
N GLY A 460 -17.25 14.17 2.28
CA GLY A 460 -16.84 15.21 1.35
C GLY A 460 -15.32 15.31 1.18
N ALA A 461 -14.84 16.48 0.75
CA ALA A 461 -13.42 16.73 0.48
C ALA A 461 -12.51 16.50 1.70
N GLU A 462 -13.05 16.64 2.91
CA GLU A 462 -12.38 16.38 4.18
C GLU A 462 -11.90 14.93 4.33
N GLY A 463 -12.51 14.00 3.58
CA GLY A 463 -12.14 12.58 3.57
C GLY A 463 -11.09 12.20 2.54
N ARG A 464 -10.58 13.14 1.74
CA ARG A 464 -9.62 12.82 0.71
C ARG A 464 -8.33 12.25 1.29
N MET A 465 -7.89 11.08 0.78
CA MET A 465 -6.73 10.37 1.30
C MET A 465 -5.43 10.91 0.76
N ASN A 466 -5.35 11.11 -0.56
CA ASN A 466 -4.16 11.61 -1.24
C ASN A 466 -4.51 12.60 -2.34
N THR A 467 -3.66 13.62 -2.49
CA THR A 467 -3.65 14.51 -3.65
C THR A 467 -2.29 14.39 -4.31
N PRO A 468 -2.20 13.69 -5.45
CA PRO A 468 -0.93 13.50 -6.17
C PRO A 468 -0.23 14.83 -6.45
N GLY A 469 1.09 14.85 -6.26
CA GLY A 469 1.92 16.05 -6.43
C GLY A 469 1.92 17.04 -5.27
N ILE A 470 1.18 16.79 -4.19
CA ILE A 470 1.22 17.59 -2.96
C ILE A 470 1.98 16.81 -1.88
N GLY A 471 3.06 17.43 -1.36
CA GLY A 471 3.98 16.77 -0.45
C GLY A 471 3.57 16.74 1.03
N ALA A 472 2.41 17.35 1.42
CA ALA A 472 1.99 17.43 2.82
C ALA A 472 0.46 17.38 2.96
N GLY A 473 -0.03 16.91 4.11
CA GLY A 473 -1.47 16.86 4.43
C GLY A 473 -2.21 15.64 3.87
N ASN A 474 -1.52 14.73 3.20
CA ASN A 474 -2.05 13.48 2.71
C ASN A 474 -1.99 12.37 3.79
N TRP A 475 -2.65 11.25 3.55
CA TRP A 475 -2.59 10.00 4.30
C TRP A 475 -3.08 10.09 5.76
N SER A 476 -3.74 11.18 6.14
CA SER A 476 -4.08 11.49 7.52
C SER A 476 -5.54 11.17 7.90
N TRP A 477 -6.44 11.02 6.92
CA TRP A 477 -7.86 10.84 7.20
C TRP A 477 -8.17 9.58 8.00
N ARG A 478 -9.08 9.74 8.98
CA ARG A 478 -9.61 8.66 9.82
C ARG A 478 -11.13 8.78 9.95
N TYR A 479 -11.83 7.64 9.94
CA TYR A 479 -13.24 7.65 10.29
C TYR A 479 -13.44 7.52 11.81
N GLN A 480 -14.59 7.94 12.30
CA GLN A 480 -14.95 7.80 13.70
C GLN A 480 -15.72 6.49 13.93
N GLN A 481 -15.51 5.83 15.08
CA GLN A 481 -16.12 4.53 15.41
C GLN A 481 -17.64 4.53 15.26
N SER A 482 -18.33 5.64 15.56
CA SER A 482 -19.78 5.79 15.41
C SER A 482 -20.26 5.84 13.96
N ALA A 483 -19.37 5.91 12.96
CA ALA A 483 -19.75 6.01 11.54
C ALA A 483 -20.21 4.66 10.96
N LEU A 484 -19.63 3.54 11.41
CA LEU A 484 -19.99 2.20 10.92
C LEU A 484 -21.21 1.64 11.67
N LYS A 485 -22.39 2.16 11.30
CA LYS A 485 -23.67 1.73 11.89
C LYS A 485 -24.17 0.43 11.24
N GLY A 486 -24.96 -0.32 12.01
CA GLY A 486 -25.57 -1.55 11.52
C GLY A 486 -26.49 -1.35 10.31
N GLU A 487 -27.24 -0.25 10.29
CA GLU A 487 -28.13 0.12 9.19
C GLU A 487 -27.37 0.34 7.89
N LEU A 488 -26.17 0.95 7.95
CA LEU A 488 -25.30 1.14 6.80
C LEU A 488 -24.80 -0.20 6.24
N ALA A 489 -24.41 -1.12 7.14
CA ALA A 489 -24.00 -2.46 6.71
C ALA A 489 -25.16 -3.21 6.05
N ASP A 490 -26.38 -3.12 6.59
CA ASP A 490 -27.58 -3.78 6.06
C ASP A 490 -27.98 -3.19 4.70
N GLU A 491 -27.88 -1.86 4.51
CA GLU A 491 -28.09 -1.19 3.21
C GLU A 491 -27.10 -1.66 2.16
N LEU A 492 -25.80 -1.66 2.49
CA LEU A 492 -24.75 -2.11 1.58
C LEU A 492 -24.91 -3.60 1.22
N ARG A 493 -25.27 -4.44 2.20
CA ARG A 493 -25.59 -5.84 1.98
C ARG A 493 -26.77 -6.01 0.99
N GLY A 494 -27.82 -5.21 1.16
CA GLY A 494 -28.97 -5.20 0.27
C GLY A 494 -28.57 -4.93 -1.20
N MET A 495 -27.69 -3.95 -1.40
CA MET A 495 -27.13 -3.65 -2.72
C MET A 495 -26.26 -4.80 -3.25
N THR A 496 -25.41 -5.38 -2.41
CA THR A 496 -24.52 -6.49 -2.79
C THR A 496 -25.31 -7.71 -3.25
N ILE A 497 -26.36 -8.07 -2.52
CA ILE A 497 -27.30 -9.17 -2.89
C ILE A 497 -28.02 -8.85 -4.19
N LEU A 498 -28.55 -7.63 -4.34
CA LEU A 498 -29.29 -7.20 -5.52
C LEU A 498 -28.50 -7.40 -6.83
N TYR A 499 -27.19 -7.11 -6.76
CA TYR A 499 -26.31 -7.21 -7.93
C TYR A 499 -25.52 -8.54 -8.02
N GLY A 500 -25.85 -9.53 -7.18
CA GLY A 500 -25.25 -10.86 -7.24
C GLY A 500 -23.75 -10.88 -6.91
N ARG A 501 -23.33 -10.13 -5.90
CA ARG A 501 -21.94 -10.08 -5.42
C ARG A 501 -21.78 -10.58 -3.98
N TYR A 502 -22.77 -11.38 -3.55
CA TYR A 502 -22.82 -11.94 -2.19
C TYR A 502 -22.40 -13.42 -2.20
#